data_2334a0ca075e79822e27cf015a1679b8
#
_entry.id   2334a0ca075e79822e27cf015a1679b8
#
_cell.length_a   1.000
_cell.length_b   1.000
_cell.length_c   1.000
_cell.angle_alpha   90.00
_cell.angle_beta   90.00
_cell.angle_gamma   90.00
#
_symmetry.space_group_name_H-M   'P 1'
#
loop_
_entity.id
_entity.type
_entity.pdbx_description
1 polymer ?
#
loop_
_entity_poly.entity_id
_entity_poly.type
_entity_poly.pdbx_seq_one_letter_code
_entity_poly.pdbx_strand_id
1 'polypeptide(L)'
;MNEGDVVLTPLPQADGRVKNRPCIVLRRMPGFGDWLVCGVSTQLRREVAGFDETILADAEDFAASGLKAPSLIRLGFLAVLPQNRLLGSIGSLAPERHQRLLQRLSAYLVQRTN
;
A
#
# COMPACT_ATOMS: atom_id res chain seq x y z
N MET A 1 14.67 0.10 3.54
CA MET A 1 13.20 0.20 3.37
C MET A 1 12.65 1.17 4.39
N ASN A 2 11.76 2.05 3.95
CA ASN A 2 11.22 3.11 4.79
C ASN A 2 9.69 3.13 4.71
N GLU A 3 9.05 3.75 5.70
CA GLU A 3 7.62 4.01 5.65
C GLU A 3 7.31 4.90 4.44
N GLY A 4 6.26 4.55 3.70
CA GLY A 4 5.92 5.22 2.44
C GLY A 4 6.53 4.57 1.21
N ASP A 5 7.41 3.60 1.36
CA ASP A 5 7.98 2.89 0.22
C ASP A 5 6.94 2.01 -0.47
N VAL A 6 7.12 1.85 -1.78
CA VAL A 6 6.42 0.85 -2.59
C VAL A 6 7.34 -0.35 -2.71
N VAL A 7 6.90 -1.49 -2.22
CA VAL A 7 7.73 -2.70 -2.16
C VAL A 7 7.00 -3.86 -2.83
N LEU A 8 7.76 -4.90 -3.20
CA LEU A 8 7.19 -6.11 -3.77
C LEU A 8 7.06 -7.18 -2.69
N THR A 9 5.96 -7.90 -2.73
CA THR A 9 5.76 -9.07 -1.87
C THR A 9 5.12 -10.20 -2.68
N PRO A 10 5.53 -11.46 -2.45
CA PRO A 10 4.91 -12.59 -3.13
C PRO A 10 3.50 -12.83 -2.59
N LEU A 11 2.53 -12.88 -3.51
CA LEU A 11 1.13 -13.17 -3.16
C LEU A 11 0.64 -14.33 -4.00
N PRO A 12 -0.09 -15.29 -3.40
CA PRO A 12 -0.69 -16.38 -4.17
C PRO A 12 -1.79 -15.84 -5.09
N GLN A 13 -1.86 -16.42 -6.28
CA GLN A 13 -2.87 -16.10 -7.26
C GLN A 13 -3.98 -17.16 -7.23
N ALA A 14 -5.12 -16.84 -7.85
CA ALA A 14 -6.26 -17.77 -7.93
C ALA A 14 -5.90 -19.09 -8.61
N ASP A 15 -4.90 -19.08 -9.54
CA ASP A 15 -4.43 -20.26 -10.25
C ASP A 15 -3.39 -21.08 -9.48
N GLY A 16 -3.10 -20.71 -8.23
CA GLY A 16 -2.11 -21.38 -7.38
C GLY A 16 -0.68 -20.91 -7.59
N ARG A 17 -0.42 -20.05 -8.57
CA ARG A 17 0.90 -19.47 -8.77
C ARG A 17 1.15 -18.35 -7.77
N VAL A 18 2.45 -18.11 -7.49
CA VAL A 18 2.86 -16.97 -6.67
C VAL A 18 3.39 -15.89 -7.59
N LYS A 19 2.91 -14.66 -7.40
CA LYS A 19 3.34 -13.52 -8.19
C LYS A 19 3.73 -12.37 -7.26
N ASN A 20 4.83 -11.70 -7.60
CA ASN A 20 5.24 -10.52 -6.85
C ASN A 20 4.29 -9.35 -7.16
N ARG A 21 3.72 -8.77 -6.11
CA ARG A 21 2.77 -7.67 -6.22
C ARG A 21 3.28 -6.47 -5.43
N PRO A 22 3.04 -5.26 -5.92
CA PRO A 22 3.38 -4.07 -5.13
C PRO A 22 2.44 -3.92 -3.94
N CYS A 23 3.02 -3.42 -2.85
CA CYS A 23 2.25 -2.97 -1.70
C CYS A 23 2.92 -1.71 -1.13
N ILE A 24 2.18 -0.99 -0.30
CA ILE A 24 2.67 0.24 0.31
C ILE A 24 3.04 -0.07 1.75
N VAL A 25 4.23 0.34 2.16
CA VAL A 25 4.67 0.26 3.56
C VAL A 25 4.04 1.41 4.32
N LEU A 26 3.07 1.11 5.18
CA LEU A 26 2.38 2.13 5.96
C LEU A 26 3.15 2.49 7.21
N ARG A 27 3.48 1.50 8.04
CA ARG A 27 4.17 1.71 9.31
C ARG A 27 5.01 0.50 9.68
N ARG A 28 6.11 0.77 10.34
CA ARG A 28 6.83 -0.27 11.07
C ARG A 28 6.10 -0.51 12.38
N MET A 29 5.81 -1.77 12.67
CA MET A 29 5.09 -2.11 13.91
C MET A 29 6.09 -2.31 15.04
N PRO A 30 5.66 -2.01 16.28
CA PRO A 30 6.54 -2.18 17.45
C PRO A 30 6.76 -3.66 17.78
N GLY A 31 7.76 -3.92 18.59
CA GLY A 31 8.09 -5.26 19.02
C GLY A 31 9.03 -5.93 18.04
N PHE A 32 8.54 -6.88 17.25
CA PHE A 32 9.38 -7.65 16.32
C PHE A 32 9.82 -6.86 15.09
N GLY A 33 9.31 -5.65 14.89
CA GLY A 33 9.68 -4.83 13.75
C GLY A 33 9.05 -5.27 12.43
N ASP A 34 7.91 -5.96 12.48
CA ASP A 34 7.14 -6.29 11.29
C ASP A 34 6.56 -5.01 10.67
N TRP A 35 6.11 -5.12 9.43
CA TRP A 35 5.67 -3.97 8.66
C TRP A 35 4.18 -4.08 8.34
N LEU A 36 3.43 -3.03 8.67
CA LEU A 36 2.03 -2.91 8.24
C LEU A 36 2.04 -2.40 6.80
N VAL A 37 1.42 -3.16 5.90
CA VAL A 37 1.36 -2.84 4.49
C VAL A 37 -0.08 -2.87 3.99
N CYS A 38 -0.34 -2.16 2.90
CA CYS A 38 -1.62 -2.28 2.19
C CYS A 38 -1.37 -2.62 0.73
N GLY A 39 -2.38 -3.22 0.09
CA GLY A 39 -2.27 -3.70 -1.28
C GLY A 39 -2.44 -2.60 -2.31
N VAL A 40 -1.94 -2.88 -3.51
CA VAL A 40 -2.06 -2.01 -4.69
C VAL A 40 -2.67 -2.84 -5.81
N SER A 41 -3.64 -2.26 -6.52
CA SER A 41 -4.36 -2.91 -7.60
C SER A 41 -4.44 -1.97 -8.80
N THR A 42 -4.53 -2.53 -10.01
CA THR A 42 -4.81 -1.72 -11.20
C THR A 42 -6.31 -1.58 -11.48
N GLN A 43 -7.16 -2.15 -10.65
CA GLN A 43 -8.62 -2.09 -10.83
C GLN A 43 -9.20 -0.83 -10.19
N LEU A 44 -9.03 0.30 -10.87
CA LEU A 44 -9.40 1.62 -10.34
C LEU A 44 -10.89 1.73 -9.99
N ARG A 45 -11.75 0.99 -10.70
CA ARG A 45 -13.20 1.01 -10.47
C ARG A 45 -13.60 0.51 -9.09
N ARG A 46 -12.69 -0.17 -8.38
CA ARG A 46 -12.96 -0.70 -7.05
C ARG A 46 -12.64 0.28 -5.93
N GLU A 47 -12.32 1.51 -6.27
CA GLU A 47 -12.00 2.53 -5.27
C GLU A 47 -13.16 2.72 -4.30
N VAL A 48 -12.84 2.72 -3.00
CA VAL A 48 -13.76 3.17 -1.95
C VAL A 48 -13.48 4.66 -1.76
N ALA A 49 -14.41 5.48 -2.24
CA ALA A 49 -14.24 6.93 -2.23
C ALA A 49 -14.04 7.45 -0.80
N GLY A 50 -13.09 8.37 -0.65
CA GLY A 50 -12.77 8.96 0.66
C GLY A 50 -11.94 8.06 1.56
N PHE A 51 -11.70 6.81 1.18
CA PHE A 51 -10.88 5.88 1.96
C PHE A 51 -9.62 5.49 1.18
N ASP A 52 -9.81 4.86 0.01
CA ASP A 52 -8.68 4.51 -0.86
C ASP A 52 -8.11 5.75 -1.56
N GLU A 53 -6.92 5.62 -2.12
CA GLU A 53 -6.37 6.65 -3.02
C GLU A 53 -5.96 6.03 -4.34
N THR A 54 -6.18 6.77 -5.43
CA THR A 54 -5.62 6.41 -6.73
C THR A 54 -4.34 7.21 -6.95
N ILE A 55 -3.36 6.59 -7.58
CA ILE A 55 -2.18 7.29 -8.07
C ILE A 55 -2.18 7.17 -9.60
N LEU A 56 -2.49 8.29 -10.25
CA LEU A 56 -2.61 8.35 -11.70
C LEU A 56 -1.27 8.71 -12.33
N ALA A 57 -1.15 8.49 -13.64
CA ALA A 57 0.11 8.71 -14.34
C ALA A 57 0.59 10.17 -14.30
N ASP A 58 -0.32 11.13 -14.13
CA ASP A 58 0.00 12.55 -14.02
C ASP A 58 0.24 13.02 -12.58
N ALA A 59 0.16 12.12 -11.60
CA ALA A 59 0.45 12.47 -10.22
C ALA A 59 1.93 12.80 -10.06
N GLU A 60 2.24 13.78 -9.20
CA GLU A 60 3.61 14.24 -9.00
C GLU A 60 4.52 13.13 -8.51
N ASP A 61 4.00 12.19 -7.72
CA ASP A 61 4.78 11.10 -7.15
C ASP A 61 4.66 9.80 -7.96
N PHE A 62 4.03 9.81 -9.13
CA PHE A 62 3.85 8.57 -9.90
C PHE A 62 5.20 7.97 -10.31
N ALA A 63 6.07 8.78 -10.91
CA ALA A 63 7.37 8.28 -11.37
C ALA A 63 8.20 7.75 -10.20
N ALA A 64 8.24 8.47 -9.08
CA ALA A 64 9.00 8.08 -7.89
C ALA A 64 8.44 6.82 -7.23
N SER A 65 7.16 6.53 -7.42
CA SER A 65 6.53 5.35 -6.86
C SER A 65 7.03 4.04 -7.45
N GLY A 66 7.60 4.09 -8.65
CA GLY A 66 8.02 2.88 -9.36
C GLY A 66 6.88 2.06 -9.93
N LEU A 67 5.64 2.49 -9.78
CA LEU A 67 4.48 1.80 -10.35
C LEU A 67 4.47 2.01 -11.86
N LYS A 68 4.04 0.98 -12.61
CA LYS A 68 4.08 0.99 -14.07
C LYS A 68 2.78 1.46 -14.71
N ALA A 69 1.71 1.53 -13.95
CA ALA A 69 0.39 1.90 -14.45
C ALA A 69 -0.38 2.62 -13.36
N PRO A 70 -1.40 3.43 -13.74
CA PRO A 70 -2.30 4.01 -12.75
C PRO A 70 -2.82 2.92 -11.81
N SER A 71 -2.81 3.20 -10.53
CA SER A 71 -3.03 2.18 -9.51
C SER A 71 -3.94 2.68 -8.41
N LEU A 72 -4.61 1.74 -7.79
CA LEU A 72 -5.47 1.95 -6.62
C LEU A 72 -4.71 1.46 -5.39
N ILE A 73 -4.52 2.36 -4.43
CA ILE A 73 -3.94 2.03 -3.12
C ILE A 73 -5.10 1.65 -2.21
N ARG A 74 -5.15 0.38 -1.82
CA ARG A 74 -6.30 -0.19 -1.11
C ARG A 74 -6.03 -0.28 0.38
N LEU A 75 -6.54 0.69 1.14
CA LEU A 75 -6.40 0.69 2.60
C LEU A 75 -7.17 -0.43 3.29
N GLY A 76 -8.16 -1.00 2.63
CA GLY A 76 -8.90 -2.15 3.17
C GLY A 76 -8.20 -3.49 2.99
N PHE A 77 -7.10 -3.53 2.25
CA PHE A 77 -6.34 -4.76 2.03
C PHE A 77 -5.03 -4.66 2.82
N LEU A 78 -5.09 -5.03 4.09
CA LEU A 78 -3.99 -4.86 5.04
C LEU A 78 -3.33 -6.18 5.39
N ALA A 79 -2.03 -6.14 5.63
CA ALA A 79 -1.28 -7.26 6.18
C ALA A 79 -0.16 -6.74 7.06
N VAL A 80 0.26 -7.55 8.03
CA VAL A 80 1.46 -7.30 8.83
C VAL A 80 2.45 -8.39 8.44
N LEU A 81 3.57 -7.99 7.85
CA LEU A 81 4.53 -8.90 7.26
C LEU A 81 5.91 -8.73 7.88
N PRO A 82 6.64 -9.85 8.10
CA PRO A 82 8.03 -9.76 8.52
C PRO A 82 8.90 -9.27 7.37
N GLN A 83 10.08 -8.75 7.72
CA GLN A 83 11.03 -8.16 6.78
C GLN A 83 11.34 -9.10 5.60
N ASN A 84 11.46 -10.39 5.85
CA ASN A 84 11.86 -11.36 4.82
C ASN A 84 10.75 -11.65 3.79
N ARG A 85 9.53 -11.16 4.01
CA ARG A 85 8.44 -11.27 3.03
C ARG A 85 8.37 -10.06 2.11
N LEU A 86 9.19 -9.05 2.33
CA LEU A 86 9.25 -7.84 1.51
C LEU A 86 10.54 -7.91 0.69
N LEU A 87 10.37 -8.03 -0.63
CA LEU A 87 11.48 -8.38 -1.52
C LEU A 87 12.34 -7.20 -1.94
N GLY A 88 11.89 -5.98 -1.68
CA GLY A 88 12.65 -4.79 -2.00
C GLY A 88 11.78 -3.65 -2.43
N SER A 89 12.32 -2.44 -2.32
CA SER A 89 11.63 -1.22 -2.69
C SER A 89 11.78 -0.97 -4.19
N ILE A 90 10.67 -0.65 -4.86
CA ILE A 90 10.68 -0.19 -6.25
C ILE A 90 10.50 1.32 -6.36
N GLY A 91 10.21 1.98 -5.26
CA GLY A 91 10.02 3.42 -5.21
C GLY A 91 9.40 3.85 -3.90
N SER A 92 8.87 5.06 -3.88
CA SER A 92 8.25 5.63 -2.69
C SER A 92 7.13 6.59 -3.08
N LEU A 93 6.16 6.75 -2.17
CA LEU A 93 5.10 7.74 -2.30
C LEU A 93 5.58 9.10 -1.78
N ALA A 94 4.94 10.17 -2.23
CA ALA A 94 5.17 11.48 -1.63
C ALA A 94 4.81 11.42 -0.15
N PRO A 95 5.57 12.12 0.73
CA PRO A 95 5.26 12.14 2.16
C PRO A 95 3.83 12.58 2.47
N GLU A 96 3.29 13.52 1.70
CA GLU A 96 1.93 14.02 1.89
C GLU A 96 0.89 12.92 1.62
N ARG A 97 1.11 12.11 0.57
CA ARG A 97 0.21 10.99 0.26
C ARG A 97 0.28 9.93 1.35
N HIS A 98 1.48 9.58 1.78
CA HIS A 98 1.67 8.61 2.86
C HIS A 98 0.95 9.08 4.13
N GLN A 99 1.10 10.35 4.48
CA GLN A 99 0.45 10.93 5.66
C GLN A 99 -1.09 10.86 5.54
N ARG A 100 -1.65 11.16 4.36
CA ARG A 100 -3.10 11.07 4.14
C ARG A 100 -3.59 9.64 4.31
N LEU A 101 -2.84 8.66 3.80
CA LEU A 101 -3.20 7.24 3.95
C LEU A 101 -3.28 6.86 5.43
N LEU A 102 -2.28 7.25 6.22
CA LEU A 102 -2.28 6.97 7.65
C LEU A 102 -3.46 7.66 8.36
N GLN A 103 -3.74 8.91 8.01
CA GLN A 103 -4.86 9.66 8.60
C GLN A 103 -6.20 9.01 8.27
N ARG A 104 -6.41 8.59 7.02
CA ARG A 104 -7.64 7.93 6.60
C ARG A 104 -7.84 6.60 7.31
N LEU A 105 -6.79 5.81 7.40
CA LEU A 105 -6.85 4.52 8.07
C LEU A 105 -7.13 4.68 9.56
N SER A 106 -6.41 5.58 10.24
CA SER A 106 -6.60 5.80 11.67
C SER A 106 -7.99 6.36 11.98
N ALA A 107 -8.50 7.27 11.16
CA ALA A 107 -9.83 7.82 11.32
C ALA A 107 -10.90 6.74 11.19
N TYR A 108 -10.75 5.85 10.20
CA TYR A 108 -11.66 4.74 10.02
C TYR A 108 -11.62 3.77 11.20
N LEU A 109 -10.41 3.45 11.68
CA LEU A 109 -10.24 2.48 12.76
C LEU A 109 -10.84 2.94 14.08
N VAL A 110 -10.88 4.25 14.33
CA VAL A 110 -11.49 4.81 15.55
C VAL A 110 -12.95 5.19 15.35
N GLN A 111 -13.47 5.09 14.14
CA GLN A 111 -14.86 5.44 13.84
C GLN A 111 -15.81 4.47 14.54
N ARG A 112 -16.78 5.02 15.26
CA ARG A 112 -17.79 4.19 15.91
C ARG A 112 -18.84 3.75 14.90
N THR A 113 -19.18 2.47 14.96
CA THR A 113 -20.29 1.91 14.18
C THR A 113 -21.46 1.63 15.12
N ASN A 114 -22.66 1.86 14.64
CA ASN A 114 -23.88 1.59 15.39
C ASN A 114 -24.47 0.26 14.96
#